data_d62c31e5b164cc23bea3b60194027221
#
_entry.id   d62c31e5b164cc23bea3b60194027221
#
_cell.length_a   1.000
_cell.length_b   1.000
_cell.length_c   1.000
_cell.angle_alpha   90.00
_cell.angle_beta   90.00
_cell.angle_gamma   90.00
#
_symmetry.space_group_name_H-M   'P 1'
#
loop_
_entity.id
_entity.type
_entity.pdbx_description
1 polymer ?
#
loop_
_entity_poly.entity_id
_entity_poly.type
_entity_poly.pdbx_seq_one_letter_code
_entity_poly.pdbx_strand_id
1 'polypeptide(L)'
;MLNKIDTQHSWKESLFALMQKDVMYMLLLGFSAGLPLLLIFSSLSLWLGEAGIEKSAVTYFSWAALGYSFKFVWAPLVDSLPIPFLTRFLGLRRSWLLVSQLSIMLAISIMAYTNPAAEDQLIYMALGAVLLGFSSATQDISIDAYRIESVTADMQAIVSSGYMAGYRIGMIVSGAGALYLASYFGTTKDAYVYESWKHTYQIMSLFMLVGIFATFLISEPIKRDKEFSYEAKEYFGLLFTFFLSVCAFVACFVFTSDVSGSIKSQLTNIVINKNLAGFVVELLRLALGGGVAILVAKLVMKTRIVNRDLIARSYVSPVQQFFDDYGKSTALLLLALIGLYRISDIVLGVISNIFYQDMGYSKTEIADAVKLFGLIMTLAGGFVGGVLAMRLGVMRVLFMGALLVVVTNLLFITLVYSGHNLQVLYTVVAMDNLVAGISSAAFIAFLSSLVNVQFTAMQYAIFSSLMTLIPKALAGYSGSIVDSLGYVPFFIIASAIGLPILVLVYLANKQLKLRPL
;
A
#
# COMPACT_ATOMS: atom_id res chain seq x y z
N MET A 1 -20.27 -14.35 -10.76
CA MET A 1 -19.10 -14.56 -9.90
C MET A 1 -19.42 -14.60 -8.40
N LEU A 2 -20.29 -13.74 -7.89
CA LEU A 2 -20.63 -13.69 -6.45
C LEU A 2 -21.35 -14.93 -5.90
N ASN A 3 -22.06 -15.70 -6.73
CA ASN A 3 -22.62 -17.00 -6.30
C ASN A 3 -21.57 -18.10 -6.03
N LYS A 4 -20.28 -17.88 -6.37
CA LYS A 4 -19.16 -18.75 -6.01
C LYS A 4 -18.49 -18.37 -4.67
N ILE A 5 -18.85 -17.24 -4.06
CA ILE A 5 -18.26 -16.75 -2.81
C ILE A 5 -18.86 -17.47 -1.57
N ASP A 6 -19.98 -18.15 -1.73
CA ASP A 6 -20.70 -18.84 -0.62
C ASP A 6 -20.49 -20.38 -0.61
N THR A 7 -19.47 -20.93 -1.25
CA THR A 7 -19.08 -22.33 -1.03
C THR A 7 -18.51 -22.44 0.38
N GLN A 8 -19.33 -22.94 1.30
CA GLN A 8 -18.92 -23.17 2.69
C GLN A 8 -17.99 -24.39 2.75
N HIS A 9 -16.69 -24.16 2.78
CA HIS A 9 -15.70 -25.21 3.03
C HIS A 9 -15.79 -25.74 4.47
N SER A 10 -15.42 -27.00 4.68
CA SER A 10 -15.29 -27.54 6.02
C SER A 10 -14.12 -26.88 6.78
N TRP A 11 -14.14 -26.91 8.12
CA TRP A 11 -13.01 -26.39 8.92
C TRP A 11 -11.70 -27.08 8.59
N LYS A 12 -11.73 -28.38 8.31
CA LYS A 12 -10.55 -29.14 7.88
C LYS A 12 -9.99 -28.61 6.57
N GLU A 13 -10.82 -28.45 5.55
CA GLU A 13 -10.41 -27.94 4.23
C GLU A 13 -9.83 -26.52 4.35
N SER A 14 -10.45 -25.66 5.14
CA SER A 14 -9.98 -24.29 5.36
C SER A 14 -8.62 -24.24 6.07
N LEU A 15 -8.36 -25.15 7.02
CA LEU A 15 -7.04 -25.24 7.68
C LEU A 15 -5.98 -25.86 6.75
N PHE A 16 -6.34 -26.88 5.97
CA PHE A 16 -5.40 -27.46 4.99
C PHE A 16 -5.07 -26.49 3.86
N ALA A 17 -5.95 -25.55 3.54
CA ALA A 17 -5.69 -24.51 2.55
C ALA A 17 -4.47 -23.63 2.90
N LEU A 18 -4.16 -23.45 4.20
CA LEU A 18 -2.95 -22.74 4.64
C LEU A 18 -1.64 -23.41 4.19
N MET A 19 -1.66 -24.70 3.94
CA MET A 19 -0.49 -25.49 3.52
C MET A 19 -0.37 -25.60 2.00
N GLN A 20 -1.27 -24.97 1.24
CA GLN A 20 -1.21 -25.00 -0.22
C GLN A 20 0.00 -24.19 -0.73
N LYS A 21 0.57 -24.66 -1.84
CA LYS A 21 1.72 -24.03 -2.48
C LYS A 21 1.49 -22.56 -2.85
N ASP A 22 0.26 -22.20 -3.20
CA ASP A 22 -0.09 -20.82 -3.57
C ASP A 22 0.04 -19.86 -2.38
N VAL A 23 -0.25 -20.31 -1.17
CA VAL A 23 -0.01 -19.53 0.07
C VAL A 23 1.48 -19.34 0.31
N MET A 24 2.30 -20.40 0.10
CA MET A 24 3.75 -20.33 0.24
C MET A 24 4.38 -19.43 -0.83
N TYR A 25 3.92 -19.51 -2.07
CA TYR A 25 4.38 -18.61 -3.14
C TYR A 25 4.06 -17.16 -2.80
N MET A 26 2.85 -16.90 -2.28
CA MET A 26 2.47 -15.56 -1.85
C MET A 26 3.26 -15.07 -0.63
N LEU A 27 3.67 -15.95 0.27
CA LEU A 27 4.54 -15.60 1.38
C LEU A 27 5.92 -15.13 0.87
N LEU A 28 6.52 -15.84 -0.10
CA LEU A 28 7.81 -15.45 -0.69
C LEU A 28 7.70 -14.14 -1.50
N LEU A 29 6.64 -13.97 -2.29
CA LEU A 29 6.38 -12.73 -3.02
C LEU A 29 6.08 -11.58 -2.06
N GLY A 30 5.32 -11.84 -0.99
CA GLY A 30 5.07 -10.87 0.07
C GLY A 30 6.35 -10.41 0.76
N PHE A 31 7.28 -11.34 1.05
CA PHE A 31 8.58 -11.00 1.59
C PHE A 31 9.32 -10.00 0.69
N SER A 32 9.38 -10.27 -0.61
CA SER A 32 10.04 -9.36 -1.55
C SER A 32 9.34 -8.00 -1.68
N ALA A 33 8.02 -7.95 -1.50
CA ALA A 33 7.25 -6.71 -1.52
C ALA A 33 7.43 -5.86 -0.25
N GLY A 34 7.57 -6.51 0.91
CA GLY A 34 7.78 -5.83 2.19
C GLY A 34 9.19 -5.30 2.41
N LEU A 35 10.18 -5.89 1.75
CA LEU A 35 11.60 -5.56 1.92
C LEU A 35 11.93 -4.09 1.57
N PRO A 36 11.49 -3.50 0.45
CA PRO A 36 11.86 -2.15 0.05
C PRO A 36 11.31 -1.05 0.96
N LEU A 37 10.16 -1.30 1.60
CA LEU A 37 9.41 -0.24 2.27
C LEU A 37 10.23 0.46 3.36
N LEU A 38 10.84 -0.28 4.27
CA LEU A 38 11.60 0.32 5.36
C LEU A 38 12.99 0.79 4.91
N LEU A 39 13.52 0.27 3.79
CA LEU A 39 14.74 0.79 3.17
C LEU A 39 14.54 2.18 2.54
N ILE A 40 13.29 2.56 2.21
CA ILE A 40 12.94 3.92 1.75
C ILE A 40 12.66 4.84 2.96
N PHE A 41 12.06 4.31 4.02
CA PHE A 41 11.60 5.11 5.17
C PHE A 41 12.59 5.09 6.33
N SER A 42 12.39 4.19 7.29
CA SER A 42 13.07 4.27 8.58
C SER A 42 14.56 3.97 8.50
N SER A 43 14.97 2.96 7.73
CA SER A 43 16.38 2.59 7.61
C SER A 43 17.17 3.66 6.87
N LEU A 44 16.62 4.22 5.77
CA LEU A 44 17.24 5.33 5.06
C LEU A 44 17.30 6.59 5.92
N SER A 45 16.23 6.93 6.63
CA SER A 45 16.20 8.11 7.49
C SER A 45 17.25 8.05 8.59
N LEU A 46 17.49 6.86 9.16
CA LEU A 46 18.57 6.66 10.14
C LEU A 46 19.94 6.78 9.51
N TRP A 47 20.17 6.16 8.35
CA TRP A 47 21.44 6.30 7.62
C TRP A 47 21.75 7.76 7.31
N LEU A 48 20.80 8.50 6.73
CA LEU A 48 20.96 9.91 6.41
C LEU A 48 21.19 10.76 7.68
N GLY A 49 20.51 10.43 8.79
CA GLY A 49 20.70 11.10 10.08
C GLY A 49 22.10 10.86 10.65
N GLU A 50 22.65 9.63 10.57
CA GLU A 50 24.03 9.32 10.97
C GLU A 50 25.06 9.99 10.07
N ALA A 51 24.75 10.13 8.77
CA ALA A 51 25.59 10.84 7.80
C ALA A 51 25.59 12.37 7.98
N GLY A 52 24.83 12.91 8.96
CA GLY A 52 24.76 14.33 9.24
C GLY A 52 23.89 15.15 8.30
N ILE A 53 23.01 14.49 7.52
CA ILE A 53 22.10 15.17 6.60
C ILE A 53 21.00 15.90 7.38
N GLU A 54 20.70 17.13 6.98
CA GLU A 54 19.67 17.96 7.59
C GLU A 54 18.31 17.28 7.61
N LYS A 55 17.59 17.40 8.73
CA LYS A 55 16.27 16.78 8.93
C LYS A 55 15.24 17.17 7.86
N SER A 56 15.32 18.39 7.35
CA SER A 56 14.49 18.87 6.24
C SER A 56 14.70 18.05 4.97
N ALA A 57 15.97 17.81 4.59
CA ALA A 57 16.32 16.99 3.44
C ALA A 57 15.89 15.52 3.64
N VAL A 58 16.13 14.94 4.83
CA VAL A 58 15.68 13.58 5.17
C VAL A 58 14.16 13.43 4.98
N THR A 59 13.38 14.44 5.35
CA THR A 59 11.92 14.41 5.19
C THR A 59 11.51 14.34 3.72
N TYR A 60 12.22 15.01 2.80
CA TYR A 60 11.94 14.93 1.36
C TYR A 60 12.11 13.53 0.78
N PHE A 61 12.99 12.70 1.33
CA PHE A 61 13.15 11.31 0.89
C PHE A 61 11.88 10.46 1.11
N SER A 62 11.02 10.84 2.06
CA SER A 62 9.73 10.17 2.24
C SER A 62 8.81 10.29 1.01
N TRP A 63 9.03 11.28 0.15
CA TRP A 63 8.29 11.45 -1.10
C TRP A 63 8.58 10.35 -2.13
N ALA A 64 9.72 9.67 -2.03
CA ALA A 64 10.00 8.50 -2.86
C ALA A 64 8.90 7.42 -2.74
N ALA A 65 8.24 7.34 -1.59
CA ALA A 65 7.14 6.40 -1.37
C ALA A 65 5.77 6.89 -1.88
N LEU A 66 5.65 8.10 -2.43
CA LEU A 66 4.43 8.55 -3.11
C LEU A 66 4.06 7.64 -4.28
N GLY A 67 5.04 6.95 -4.88
CA GLY A 67 4.79 5.92 -5.86
C GLY A 67 3.72 4.90 -5.44
N TYR A 68 3.74 4.44 -4.20
CA TYR A 68 2.72 3.50 -3.69
C TYR A 68 1.29 4.06 -3.71
N SER A 69 1.12 5.36 -3.46
CA SER A 69 -0.19 6.01 -3.45
C SER A 69 -0.70 6.32 -4.86
N PHE A 70 0.19 6.52 -5.82
CA PHE A 70 -0.14 6.88 -7.20
C PHE A 70 0.05 5.73 -8.19
N LYS A 71 0.28 4.50 -7.72
CA LYS A 71 0.54 3.34 -8.58
C LYS A 71 -0.55 3.08 -9.63
N PHE A 72 -1.79 3.52 -9.40
CA PHE A 72 -2.89 3.42 -10.36
C PHE A 72 -2.62 4.19 -11.66
N VAL A 73 -1.73 5.19 -11.65
CA VAL A 73 -1.40 6.00 -12.84
C VAL A 73 -0.69 5.17 -13.90
N TRP A 74 0.18 4.22 -13.52
CA TRP A 74 0.89 3.34 -14.47
C TRP A 74 0.46 1.87 -14.41
N ALA A 75 -0.44 1.50 -13.52
CA ALA A 75 -0.99 0.15 -13.51
C ALA A 75 -1.55 -0.31 -14.86
N PRO A 76 -2.17 0.58 -15.70
CA PRO A 76 -2.58 0.22 -17.05
C PRO A 76 -1.45 -0.29 -17.95
N LEU A 77 -0.22 0.21 -17.76
CA LEU A 77 0.94 -0.28 -18.50
C LEU A 77 1.27 -1.72 -18.12
N VAL A 78 1.21 -2.04 -16.81
CA VAL A 78 1.44 -3.40 -16.29
C VAL A 78 0.37 -4.39 -16.77
N ASP A 79 -0.86 -3.92 -16.99
CA ASP A 79 -1.95 -4.74 -17.53
C ASP A 79 -1.83 -5.00 -19.04
N SER A 80 -1.31 -4.02 -19.79
CA SER A 80 -1.44 -4.00 -21.24
C SER A 80 -0.13 -4.20 -21.97
N LEU A 81 1.02 -3.78 -21.39
CA LEU A 81 2.29 -3.69 -22.09
C LEU A 81 3.11 -4.97 -21.97
N PRO A 82 3.35 -5.70 -23.08
CA PRO A 82 4.29 -6.81 -23.08
C PRO A 82 5.74 -6.30 -23.00
N ILE A 83 6.55 -6.91 -22.18
CA ILE A 83 7.99 -6.63 -22.13
C ILE A 83 8.66 -7.42 -23.25
N PRO A 84 9.38 -6.75 -24.19
CA PRO A 84 10.02 -7.42 -25.31
C PRO A 84 10.89 -8.60 -24.87
N PHE A 85 10.87 -9.68 -25.60
CA PHE A 85 11.51 -10.97 -25.34
C PHE A 85 11.01 -11.68 -24.07
N LEU A 86 10.92 -11.00 -22.93
CA LEU A 86 10.62 -11.61 -21.64
C LEU A 86 9.19 -12.17 -21.58
N THR A 87 8.21 -11.42 -22.05
CA THR A 87 6.80 -11.84 -22.02
C THR A 87 6.53 -13.09 -22.85
N ARG A 88 7.34 -13.31 -23.90
CA ARG A 88 7.24 -14.53 -24.72
C ARG A 88 7.61 -15.80 -23.96
N PHE A 89 8.59 -15.70 -23.05
CA PHE A 89 9.13 -16.86 -22.32
C PHE A 89 8.48 -17.05 -20.94
N LEU A 90 8.24 -15.96 -20.22
CA LEU A 90 7.74 -15.98 -18.85
C LEU A 90 6.25 -15.70 -18.72
N GLY A 91 5.62 -15.09 -19.73
CA GLY A 91 4.29 -14.53 -19.64
C GLY A 91 4.31 -13.08 -19.12
N LEU A 92 3.12 -12.43 -19.07
CA LEU A 92 3.00 -11.01 -18.76
C LEU A 92 3.33 -10.70 -17.30
N ARG A 93 2.71 -11.41 -16.36
CA ARG A 93 2.83 -11.13 -14.92
C ARG A 93 4.24 -11.41 -14.39
N ARG A 94 4.78 -12.56 -14.75
CA ARG A 94 6.13 -12.96 -14.34
C ARG A 94 7.21 -12.06 -14.93
N SER A 95 7.01 -11.55 -16.15
CA SER A 95 7.94 -10.60 -16.77
C SER A 95 7.99 -9.28 -16.01
N TRP A 96 6.83 -8.71 -15.66
CA TRP A 96 6.76 -7.49 -14.87
C TRP A 96 7.30 -7.69 -13.45
N LEU A 97 7.05 -8.85 -12.82
CA LEU A 97 7.65 -9.21 -11.54
C LEU A 97 9.17 -9.22 -11.61
N LEU A 98 9.74 -9.92 -12.59
CA LEU A 98 11.19 -10.03 -12.72
C LEU A 98 11.85 -8.67 -12.98
N VAL A 99 11.29 -7.86 -13.89
CA VAL A 99 11.84 -6.54 -14.20
C VAL A 99 11.76 -5.61 -12.99
N SER A 100 10.65 -5.59 -12.28
CA SER A 100 10.52 -4.77 -11.06
C SER A 100 11.47 -5.21 -9.95
N GLN A 101 11.66 -6.51 -9.75
CA GLN A 101 12.60 -7.08 -8.75
C GLN A 101 14.05 -6.76 -9.09
N LEU A 102 14.45 -6.89 -10.35
CA LEU A 102 15.78 -6.48 -10.81
C LEU A 102 15.99 -4.96 -10.66
N SER A 103 14.97 -4.16 -10.94
CA SER A 103 15.01 -2.70 -10.75
C SER A 103 15.12 -2.33 -9.28
N ILE A 104 14.46 -3.06 -8.37
CA ILE A 104 14.60 -2.90 -6.92
C ILE A 104 16.05 -3.21 -6.49
N MET A 105 16.61 -4.33 -6.95
CA MET A 105 18.01 -4.67 -6.66
C MET A 105 18.98 -3.60 -7.16
N LEU A 106 18.75 -3.10 -8.37
CA LEU A 106 19.54 -2.00 -8.94
C LEU A 106 19.42 -0.73 -8.09
N ALA A 107 18.20 -0.35 -7.72
CA ALA A 107 17.95 0.83 -6.90
C ALA A 107 18.64 0.76 -5.53
N ILE A 108 18.50 -0.38 -4.82
CA ILE A 108 19.19 -0.61 -3.55
C ILE A 108 20.71 -0.58 -3.75
N SER A 109 21.22 -1.14 -4.85
CA SER A 109 22.65 -1.11 -5.17
C SER A 109 23.15 0.31 -5.45
N ILE A 110 22.41 1.13 -6.21
CA ILE A 110 22.74 2.56 -6.40
C ILE A 110 22.84 3.26 -5.05
N MET A 111 21.86 3.06 -4.17
CA MET A 111 21.89 3.64 -2.82
C MET A 111 23.09 3.11 -2.02
N ALA A 112 23.41 1.83 -2.08
CA ALA A 112 24.55 1.21 -1.37
C ALA A 112 25.89 1.83 -1.79
N TYR A 113 26.07 2.12 -3.07
CA TYR A 113 27.31 2.70 -3.60
C TYR A 113 27.34 4.23 -3.56
N THR A 114 26.36 4.87 -2.92
CA THR A 114 26.28 6.33 -2.76
C THR A 114 26.56 6.71 -1.32
N ASN A 115 27.61 7.48 -1.07
CA ASN A 115 27.87 8.04 0.26
C ASN A 115 27.11 9.36 0.42
N PRO A 116 26.03 9.44 1.20
CA PRO A 116 25.22 10.65 1.32
C PRO A 116 25.96 11.82 2.00
N ALA A 117 27.04 11.54 2.74
CA ALA A 117 27.87 12.57 3.37
C ALA A 117 28.88 13.19 2.39
N ALA A 118 29.10 12.62 1.20
CA ALA A 118 30.00 13.18 0.20
C ALA A 118 29.29 14.28 -0.60
N GLU A 119 30.07 15.29 -1.00
CA GLU A 119 29.60 16.43 -1.77
C GLU A 119 28.92 15.95 -3.08
N ASP A 120 27.78 16.54 -3.43
CA ASP A 120 26.96 16.24 -4.62
C ASP A 120 26.40 14.79 -4.75
N GLN A 121 26.66 13.89 -3.81
CA GLN A 121 26.15 12.51 -3.92
C GLN A 121 24.71 12.34 -3.41
N LEU A 122 24.18 13.27 -2.65
CA LEU A 122 22.81 13.18 -2.12
C LEU A 122 21.74 13.06 -3.22
N ILE A 123 22.00 13.64 -4.41
CA ILE A 123 21.12 13.54 -5.57
C ILE A 123 21.03 12.10 -6.09
N TYR A 124 22.14 11.36 -6.12
CA TYR A 124 22.14 9.95 -6.55
C TYR A 124 21.43 9.06 -5.54
N MET A 125 21.55 9.37 -4.23
CA MET A 125 20.76 8.71 -3.19
C MET A 125 19.27 8.95 -3.40
N ALA A 126 18.86 10.19 -3.72
CA ALA A 126 17.47 10.52 -4.00
C ALA A 126 16.94 9.81 -5.26
N LEU A 127 17.73 9.75 -6.33
CA LEU A 127 17.38 9.02 -7.54
C LEU A 127 17.22 7.51 -7.26
N GLY A 128 18.14 6.92 -6.48
CA GLY A 128 18.04 5.55 -6.01
C GLY A 128 16.75 5.29 -5.21
N ALA A 129 16.42 6.17 -4.26
CA ALA A 129 15.22 6.06 -3.45
C ALA A 129 13.93 6.19 -4.29
N VAL A 130 13.89 7.11 -5.25
CA VAL A 130 12.74 7.26 -6.17
C VAL A 130 12.59 6.03 -7.06
N LEU A 131 13.69 5.52 -7.62
CA LEU A 131 13.68 4.29 -8.42
C LEU A 131 13.20 3.11 -7.57
N LEU A 132 13.65 3.00 -6.31
CA LEU A 132 13.24 1.98 -5.37
C LEU A 132 11.73 2.04 -5.12
N GLY A 133 11.19 3.24 -4.84
CA GLY A 133 9.76 3.45 -4.60
C GLY A 133 8.89 3.12 -5.81
N PHE A 134 9.30 3.56 -7.00
CA PHE A 134 8.59 3.26 -8.25
C PHE A 134 8.61 1.77 -8.59
N SER A 135 9.79 1.14 -8.51
CA SER A 135 9.96 -0.29 -8.83
C SER A 135 9.19 -1.17 -7.84
N SER A 136 9.19 -0.82 -6.56
CA SER A 136 8.45 -1.55 -5.53
C SER A 136 6.93 -1.43 -5.71
N ALA A 137 6.44 -0.23 -6.04
CA ALA A 137 5.02 -0.05 -6.36
C ALA A 137 4.62 -0.82 -7.64
N THR A 138 5.52 -0.93 -8.62
CA THR A 138 5.32 -1.73 -9.84
C THR A 138 5.28 -3.23 -9.51
N GLN A 139 6.17 -3.69 -8.63
CA GLN A 139 6.14 -5.06 -8.12
C GLN A 139 4.82 -5.36 -7.42
N ASP A 140 4.34 -4.45 -6.55
CA ASP A 140 3.05 -4.61 -5.85
C ASP A 140 1.88 -4.75 -6.83
N ILE A 141 1.82 -3.90 -7.87
CA ILE A 141 0.80 -4.01 -8.93
C ILE A 141 0.81 -5.41 -9.55
N SER A 142 2.01 -5.92 -9.86
CA SER A 142 2.18 -7.21 -10.53
C SER A 142 1.83 -8.39 -9.62
N ILE A 143 2.21 -8.34 -8.33
CA ILE A 143 1.87 -9.37 -7.33
C ILE A 143 0.36 -9.39 -7.09
N ASP A 144 -0.26 -8.22 -6.90
CA ASP A 144 -1.70 -8.13 -6.66
C ASP A 144 -2.49 -8.69 -7.85
N ALA A 145 -2.11 -8.34 -9.08
CA ALA A 145 -2.72 -8.87 -10.29
C ALA A 145 -2.52 -10.40 -10.41
N TYR A 146 -1.29 -10.86 -10.20
CA TYR A 146 -0.97 -12.30 -10.21
C TYR A 146 -1.83 -13.06 -9.18
N ARG A 147 -1.91 -12.57 -7.94
CA ARG A 147 -2.71 -13.17 -6.87
C ARG A 147 -4.17 -13.34 -7.26
N ILE A 148 -4.78 -12.29 -7.84
CA ILE A 148 -6.19 -12.31 -8.23
C ILE A 148 -6.44 -13.27 -9.39
N GLU A 149 -5.51 -13.35 -10.33
CA GLU A 149 -5.64 -14.17 -11.54
C GLU A 149 -5.29 -15.65 -11.32
N SER A 150 -4.46 -15.96 -10.30
CA SER A 150 -3.92 -17.32 -10.07
C SER A 150 -4.79 -18.22 -9.22
N VAL A 151 -5.65 -17.67 -8.36
CA VAL A 151 -6.47 -18.46 -7.42
C VAL A 151 -7.94 -18.11 -7.52
N THR A 152 -8.78 -19.04 -7.06
CA THR A 152 -10.24 -18.88 -7.02
C THR A 152 -10.68 -17.88 -5.95
N ALA A 153 -11.89 -17.34 -6.07
CA ALA A 153 -12.39 -16.29 -5.19
C ALA A 153 -12.43 -16.69 -3.70
N ASP A 154 -12.72 -17.94 -3.41
CA ASP A 154 -12.75 -18.52 -2.06
C ASP A 154 -11.36 -18.61 -1.41
N MET A 155 -10.32 -18.80 -2.22
CA MET A 155 -8.92 -18.86 -1.77
C MET A 155 -8.28 -17.47 -1.53
N GLN A 156 -8.85 -16.39 -2.05
CA GLN A 156 -8.26 -15.05 -2.02
C GLN A 156 -7.89 -14.59 -0.61
N ALA A 157 -8.72 -14.85 0.40
CA ALA A 157 -8.47 -14.42 1.77
C ALA A 157 -7.26 -15.14 2.40
N ILE A 158 -7.16 -16.45 2.22
CA ILE A 158 -6.05 -17.27 2.76
C ILE A 158 -4.73 -16.93 2.05
N VAL A 159 -4.76 -16.83 0.74
CA VAL A 159 -3.58 -16.47 -0.07
C VAL A 159 -3.11 -15.05 0.25
N SER A 160 -4.04 -14.12 0.50
CA SER A 160 -3.72 -12.77 0.98
C SER A 160 -3.08 -12.77 2.35
N SER A 161 -3.49 -13.67 3.25
CA SER A 161 -2.86 -13.82 4.56
C SER A 161 -1.40 -14.28 4.47
N GLY A 162 -1.10 -15.22 3.55
CA GLY A 162 0.27 -15.62 3.23
C GLY A 162 1.12 -14.45 2.71
N TYR A 163 0.56 -13.68 1.76
CA TYR A 163 1.20 -12.46 1.26
C TYR A 163 1.50 -11.46 2.37
N MET A 164 0.51 -11.16 3.23
CA MET A 164 0.68 -10.22 4.34
C MET A 164 1.71 -10.71 5.36
N ALA A 165 1.77 -12.01 5.63
CA ALA A 165 2.79 -12.60 6.50
C ALA A 165 4.19 -12.39 5.92
N GLY A 166 4.40 -12.74 4.66
CA GLY A 166 5.66 -12.48 3.95
C GLY A 166 6.05 -11.02 3.98
N TYR A 167 5.09 -10.12 3.67
CA TYR A 167 5.30 -8.67 3.68
C TYR A 167 5.82 -8.17 5.03
N ARG A 168 5.22 -8.62 6.13
CA ARG A 168 5.67 -8.27 7.49
C ARG A 168 7.06 -8.80 7.82
N ILE A 169 7.37 -10.04 7.41
CA ILE A 169 8.71 -10.61 7.57
C ILE A 169 9.75 -9.78 6.78
N GLY A 170 9.45 -9.41 5.53
CA GLY A 170 10.29 -8.53 4.73
C GLY A 170 10.56 -7.18 5.39
N MET A 171 9.51 -6.57 5.98
CA MET A 171 9.66 -5.33 6.76
C MET A 171 10.56 -5.49 7.98
N ILE A 172 10.48 -6.60 8.72
CA ILE A 172 11.37 -6.84 9.87
C ILE A 172 12.82 -6.94 9.40
N VAL A 173 13.06 -7.70 8.34
CA VAL A 173 14.40 -7.87 7.78
C VAL A 173 14.99 -6.54 7.32
N SER A 174 14.21 -5.73 6.58
CA SER A 174 14.68 -4.44 6.05
C SER A 174 14.69 -3.30 7.08
N GLY A 175 13.92 -3.43 8.16
CA GLY A 175 13.94 -2.50 9.29
C GLY A 175 14.96 -2.92 10.33
N ALA A 176 14.57 -3.78 11.26
CA ALA A 176 15.42 -4.21 12.36
C ALA A 176 16.70 -4.93 11.86
N GLY A 177 16.57 -5.84 10.88
CA GLY A 177 17.71 -6.57 10.33
C GLY A 177 18.77 -5.65 9.72
N ALA A 178 18.35 -4.61 8.97
CA ALA A 178 19.29 -3.64 8.42
C ALA A 178 20.03 -2.85 9.52
N LEU A 179 19.34 -2.47 10.60
CA LEU A 179 19.96 -1.76 11.72
C LEU A 179 20.95 -2.64 12.48
N TYR A 180 20.60 -3.90 12.72
CA TYR A 180 21.53 -4.86 13.33
C TYR A 180 22.78 -5.09 12.49
N LEU A 181 22.64 -5.21 11.18
CA LEU A 181 23.77 -5.36 10.26
C LEU A 181 24.65 -4.10 10.25
N ALA A 182 24.04 -2.91 10.14
CA ALA A 182 24.78 -1.65 10.16
C ALA A 182 25.59 -1.51 11.45
N SER A 183 24.96 -1.78 12.60
CA SER A 183 25.63 -1.76 13.91
C SER A 183 26.72 -2.83 14.02
N TYR A 184 26.48 -4.06 13.52
CA TYR A 184 27.47 -5.14 13.51
C TYR A 184 28.71 -4.77 12.69
N PHE A 185 28.54 -4.05 11.58
CA PHE A 185 29.66 -3.53 10.78
C PHE A 185 30.32 -2.29 11.35
N GLY A 186 29.86 -1.76 12.48
CA GLY A 186 30.55 -0.78 13.30
C GLY A 186 30.10 0.68 13.14
N THR A 187 29.00 0.98 12.43
CA THR A 187 28.44 2.36 12.42
C THR A 187 27.59 2.62 13.64
N THR A 188 27.68 3.82 14.17
CA THR A 188 26.86 4.29 15.30
C THR A 188 26.44 5.74 15.04
N LYS A 189 25.52 6.26 15.86
CA LYS A 189 25.08 7.66 15.76
C LYS A 189 26.22 8.65 15.94
N ASP A 190 27.21 8.32 16.80
CA ASP A 190 28.33 9.20 17.13
C ASP A 190 29.57 8.94 16.26
N ALA A 191 29.60 7.81 15.54
CA ALA A 191 30.69 7.42 14.67
C ALA A 191 30.15 6.82 13.37
N TYR A 192 29.84 7.70 12.41
CA TYR A 192 29.33 7.30 11.10
C TYR A 192 30.39 6.56 10.28
N VAL A 193 30.06 5.36 9.80
CA VAL A 193 30.90 4.56 8.91
C VAL A 193 30.12 4.21 7.66
N TYR A 194 30.44 4.84 6.54
CA TYR A 194 29.76 4.62 5.25
C TYR A 194 29.81 3.14 4.81
N GLU A 195 30.96 2.48 4.91
CA GLU A 195 31.12 1.09 4.48
C GLU A 195 30.17 0.14 5.21
N SER A 196 29.81 0.42 6.45
CA SER A 196 28.84 -0.36 7.23
C SER A 196 27.44 -0.32 6.61
N TRP A 197 26.97 0.85 6.22
CA TRP A 197 25.70 1.02 5.53
C TRP A 197 25.72 0.48 4.10
N LYS A 198 26.83 0.65 3.39
CA LYS A 198 27.05 0.06 2.07
C LYS A 198 26.89 -1.47 2.10
N HIS A 199 27.62 -2.17 2.98
CA HIS A 199 27.50 -3.61 3.12
C HIS A 199 26.09 -4.03 3.54
N THR A 200 25.43 -3.28 4.43
CA THR A 200 24.06 -3.52 4.84
C THR A 200 23.10 -3.48 3.65
N TYR A 201 23.14 -2.43 2.84
CA TYR A 201 22.27 -2.32 1.67
C TYR A 201 22.61 -3.33 0.57
N GLN A 202 23.88 -3.71 0.41
CA GLN A 202 24.27 -4.81 -0.49
C GLN A 202 23.61 -6.13 -0.06
N ILE A 203 23.64 -6.46 1.23
CA ILE A 203 22.99 -7.66 1.77
C ILE A 203 21.47 -7.56 1.58
N MET A 204 20.86 -6.40 1.84
CA MET A 204 19.42 -6.20 1.59
C MET A 204 19.06 -6.38 0.11
N SER A 205 19.93 -5.94 -0.81
CA SER A 205 19.73 -6.18 -2.24
C SER A 205 19.72 -7.68 -2.57
N LEU A 206 20.60 -8.47 -1.94
CA LEU A 206 20.63 -9.94 -2.13
C LEU A 206 19.37 -10.63 -1.61
N PHE A 207 18.71 -10.12 -0.56
CA PHE A 207 17.45 -10.70 -0.10
C PHE A 207 16.32 -10.61 -1.15
N MET A 208 16.42 -9.71 -2.14
CA MET A 208 15.49 -9.70 -3.28
C MET A 208 15.55 -10.96 -4.15
N LEU A 209 16.63 -11.72 -4.07
CA LEU A 209 16.74 -13.02 -4.76
C LEU A 209 15.63 -13.99 -4.33
N VAL A 210 15.08 -13.84 -3.11
CA VAL A 210 13.91 -14.61 -2.66
C VAL A 210 12.70 -14.34 -3.56
N GLY A 211 12.46 -13.07 -3.91
CA GLY A 211 11.39 -12.69 -4.83
C GLY A 211 11.62 -13.21 -6.25
N ILE A 212 12.86 -13.08 -6.76
CA ILE A 212 13.24 -13.59 -8.08
C ILE A 212 13.06 -15.10 -8.13
N PHE A 213 13.51 -15.81 -7.10
CA PHE A 213 13.31 -17.25 -6.97
C PHE A 213 11.82 -17.62 -6.99
N ALA A 214 10.99 -16.91 -6.21
CA ALA A 214 9.54 -17.10 -6.21
C ALA A 214 8.94 -16.87 -7.61
N THR A 215 9.41 -15.85 -8.34
CA THR A 215 8.94 -15.53 -9.70
C THR A 215 9.24 -16.66 -10.70
N PHE A 216 10.32 -17.42 -10.49
CA PHE A 216 10.61 -18.60 -11.31
C PHE A 216 9.83 -19.84 -10.87
N LEU A 217 9.45 -19.97 -9.59
CA LEU A 217 8.65 -21.10 -9.09
C LEU A 217 7.18 -21.02 -9.49
N ILE A 218 6.61 -19.81 -9.56
CA ILE A 218 5.21 -19.62 -9.93
C ILE A 218 4.98 -19.89 -11.42
N SER A 219 3.77 -20.33 -11.76
CA SER A 219 3.35 -20.44 -13.16
C SER A 219 2.59 -19.18 -13.57
N GLU A 220 2.73 -18.79 -14.84
CA GLU A 220 1.92 -17.69 -15.39
C GLU A 220 0.44 -18.05 -15.31
N PRO A 221 -0.44 -17.14 -14.83
CA PRO A 221 -1.87 -17.37 -14.83
C PRO A 221 -2.38 -17.67 -16.25
N ILE A 222 -3.33 -18.60 -16.36
CA ILE A 222 -3.90 -18.98 -17.65
C ILE A 222 -4.53 -17.73 -18.28
N LYS A 223 -4.01 -17.34 -19.44
CA LYS A 223 -4.57 -16.23 -20.22
C LYS A 223 -6.04 -16.52 -20.52
N ARG A 224 -6.96 -15.80 -19.88
CA ARG A 224 -8.33 -15.68 -20.39
C ARG A 224 -8.24 -14.68 -21.54
N ASP A 225 -8.42 -15.18 -22.75
CA ASP A 225 -8.46 -14.51 -24.06
C ASP A 225 -8.29 -12.97 -24.04
N LYS A 226 -7.05 -12.52 -23.89
CA LYS A 226 -6.66 -11.17 -24.30
C LYS A 226 -6.34 -11.27 -25.79
N GLU A 227 -7.37 -11.34 -26.63
CA GLU A 227 -7.28 -11.41 -28.10
C GLU A 227 -6.69 -10.14 -28.75
N PHE A 228 -6.18 -9.21 -27.97
CA PHE A 228 -5.71 -7.95 -28.52
C PHE A 228 -4.19 -7.91 -28.57
N SER A 229 -3.65 -8.38 -29.68
CA SER A 229 -2.26 -8.14 -30.05
C SER A 229 -2.19 -6.81 -30.80
N TYR A 230 -1.63 -5.80 -30.15
CA TYR A 230 -1.31 -4.52 -30.78
C TYR A 230 0.10 -4.56 -31.39
N GLU A 231 0.37 -3.74 -32.39
CA GLU A 231 1.71 -3.60 -32.93
C GLU A 231 2.66 -2.90 -31.95
N ALA A 232 3.95 -3.18 -32.04
CA ALA A 232 4.97 -2.55 -31.19
C ALA A 232 4.93 -1.00 -31.24
N LYS A 233 4.57 -0.44 -32.38
CA LYS A 233 4.39 1.01 -32.56
C LYS A 233 3.25 1.57 -31.71
N GLU A 234 2.17 0.84 -31.53
CA GLU A 234 1.00 1.25 -30.75
C GLU A 234 1.32 1.25 -29.26
N TYR A 235 2.06 0.23 -28.78
CA TYR A 235 2.58 0.19 -27.42
C TYR A 235 3.57 1.31 -27.14
N PHE A 236 4.44 1.65 -28.12
CA PHE A 236 5.32 2.81 -28.00
C PHE A 236 4.53 4.12 -27.88
N GLY A 237 3.45 4.27 -28.67
CA GLY A 237 2.54 5.41 -28.56
C GLY A 237 1.91 5.55 -27.18
N LEU A 238 1.51 4.43 -26.56
CA LEU A 238 0.98 4.41 -25.20
C LEU A 238 2.04 4.88 -24.19
N LEU A 239 3.26 4.33 -24.25
CA LEU A 239 4.37 4.73 -23.38
C LEU A 239 4.75 6.20 -23.56
N PHE A 240 4.82 6.67 -24.81
CA PHE A 240 5.13 8.06 -25.12
C PHE A 240 4.08 9.01 -24.53
N THR A 241 2.80 8.67 -24.68
CA THR A 241 1.70 9.46 -24.11
C THR A 241 1.79 9.50 -22.59
N PHE A 242 2.05 8.36 -21.95
CA PHE A 242 2.22 8.27 -20.51
C PHE A 242 3.39 9.16 -20.05
N PHE A 243 4.57 8.98 -20.64
CA PHE A 243 5.76 9.74 -20.26
C PHE A 243 5.57 11.25 -20.43
N LEU A 244 5.00 11.69 -21.56
CA LEU A 244 4.74 13.10 -21.81
C LEU A 244 3.73 13.69 -20.82
N SER A 245 2.70 12.92 -20.45
CA SER A 245 1.70 13.33 -19.45
C SER A 245 2.31 13.45 -18.06
N VAL A 246 3.21 12.53 -17.67
CA VAL A 246 3.96 12.61 -16.41
C VAL A 246 4.90 13.81 -16.40
N CYS A 247 5.63 14.06 -17.48
CA CYS A 247 6.48 15.25 -17.59
C CYS A 247 5.67 16.55 -17.47
N ALA A 248 4.50 16.61 -18.10
CA ALA A 248 3.60 17.76 -18.00
C ALA A 248 3.04 17.96 -16.58
N PHE A 249 2.70 16.86 -15.91
CA PHE A 249 2.29 16.89 -14.49
C PHE A 249 3.40 17.47 -13.60
N VAL A 250 4.64 16.91 -13.72
CA VAL A 250 5.79 17.35 -12.94
C VAL A 250 6.14 18.81 -13.22
N ALA A 251 6.16 19.20 -14.49
CA ALA A 251 6.39 20.60 -14.88
C ALA A 251 5.35 21.54 -14.26
N CYS A 252 4.06 21.19 -14.37
CA CYS A 252 2.98 21.97 -13.75
C CYS A 252 3.18 22.09 -12.23
N PHE A 253 3.55 20.98 -11.58
CA PHE A 253 3.75 20.94 -10.13
C PHE A 253 4.96 21.79 -9.70
N VAL A 254 6.07 21.78 -10.46
CA VAL A 254 7.24 22.61 -10.20
C VAL A 254 6.93 24.09 -10.44
N PHE A 255 6.35 24.45 -11.58
CA PHE A 255 6.06 25.85 -11.91
C PHE A 255 5.00 26.51 -11.01
N THR A 256 4.14 25.71 -10.36
CA THR A 256 3.14 26.24 -9.40
C THR A 256 3.66 26.32 -7.97
N SER A 257 4.92 25.95 -7.70
CA SER A 257 5.50 25.90 -6.35
C SER A 257 5.44 27.26 -5.63
N ASP A 258 5.95 28.31 -6.27
CA ASP A 258 6.03 29.65 -5.67
C ASP A 258 4.64 30.28 -5.48
N VAL A 259 3.74 30.08 -6.47
CA VAL A 259 2.35 30.55 -6.40
C VAL A 259 1.62 29.85 -5.25
N SER A 260 1.86 28.55 -5.06
CA SER A 260 1.24 27.78 -3.97
C SER A 260 1.70 28.28 -2.59
N GLY A 261 2.96 28.64 -2.44
CA GLY A 261 3.51 29.23 -1.21
C GLY A 261 2.79 30.53 -0.84
N SER A 262 2.59 31.39 -1.83
CA SER A 262 1.86 32.64 -1.65
C SER A 262 0.38 32.45 -1.30
N ILE A 263 -0.31 31.54 -1.99
CA ILE A 263 -1.73 31.20 -1.69
C ILE A 263 -1.86 30.57 -0.29
N LYS A 264 -0.92 29.68 0.07
CA LYS A 264 -0.91 29.04 1.39
C LYS A 264 -0.75 30.07 2.52
N SER A 265 0.12 31.06 2.36
CA SER A 265 0.31 32.13 3.34
C SER A 265 -0.95 32.99 3.48
N GLN A 266 -1.63 33.33 2.38
CA GLN A 266 -2.87 34.10 2.40
C GLN A 266 -4.03 33.32 3.03
N LEU A 267 -4.20 32.04 2.66
CA LEU A 267 -5.23 31.16 3.24
C LEU A 267 -5.01 30.91 4.73
N THR A 268 -3.76 30.84 5.19
CA THR A 268 -3.43 30.69 6.62
C THR A 268 -3.90 31.89 7.43
N ASN A 269 -3.97 33.09 6.84
CA ASN A 269 -4.48 34.29 7.49
C ASN A 269 -6.01 34.30 7.60
N ILE A 270 -6.72 33.55 6.76
CA ILE A 270 -8.19 33.50 6.71
C ILE A 270 -8.71 32.27 7.46
N VAL A 271 -8.03 31.14 7.36
CA VAL A 271 -8.42 29.84 7.95
C VAL A 271 -7.60 29.63 9.23
N ILE A 272 -8.29 29.43 10.35
CA ILE A 272 -7.69 29.25 11.69
C ILE A 272 -6.69 28.06 11.74
N ASN A 273 -6.79 27.10 10.80
CA ASN A 273 -5.97 25.90 10.78
C ASN A 273 -4.98 25.89 9.59
N LYS A 274 -3.70 26.16 9.90
CA LYS A 274 -2.58 26.18 8.94
C LYS A 274 -2.41 24.86 8.15
N ASN A 275 -2.69 23.72 8.78
CA ASN A 275 -2.57 22.41 8.16
C ASN A 275 -3.69 22.19 7.12
N LEU A 276 -4.91 22.64 7.41
CA LEU A 276 -6.03 22.55 6.49
C LEU A 276 -5.78 23.43 5.24
N ALA A 277 -5.30 24.65 5.43
CA ALA A 277 -4.97 25.55 4.34
C ALA A 277 -3.88 24.92 3.42
N GLY A 278 -2.83 24.35 4.02
CA GLY A 278 -1.79 23.62 3.28
C GLY A 278 -2.33 22.44 2.51
N PHE A 279 -3.18 21.62 3.13
CA PHE A 279 -3.79 20.46 2.49
C PHE A 279 -4.67 20.84 1.29
N VAL A 280 -5.51 21.84 1.43
CA VAL A 280 -6.38 22.31 0.33
C VAL A 280 -5.56 22.82 -0.85
N VAL A 281 -4.50 23.61 -0.60
CA VAL A 281 -3.63 24.12 -1.66
C VAL A 281 -2.92 22.98 -2.39
N GLU A 282 -2.38 22.00 -1.67
CA GLU A 282 -1.71 20.86 -2.31
C GLU A 282 -2.69 19.97 -3.08
N LEU A 283 -3.92 19.79 -2.60
CA LEU A 283 -4.97 19.08 -3.31
C LEU A 283 -5.34 19.78 -4.63
N LEU A 284 -5.46 21.12 -4.60
CA LEU A 284 -5.73 21.91 -5.81
C LEU A 284 -4.57 21.82 -6.81
N ARG A 285 -3.31 21.85 -6.35
CA ARG A 285 -2.13 21.66 -7.20
C ARG A 285 -2.12 20.28 -7.84
N LEU A 286 -2.44 19.26 -7.06
CA LEU A 286 -2.55 17.88 -7.57
C LEU A 286 -3.64 17.76 -8.64
N ALA A 287 -4.81 18.37 -8.39
CA ALA A 287 -5.92 18.39 -9.34
C ALA A 287 -5.55 19.15 -10.63
N LEU A 288 -4.87 20.30 -10.50
CA LEU A 288 -4.39 21.08 -11.63
C LEU A 288 -3.37 20.30 -12.47
N GLY A 289 -2.34 19.73 -11.81
CA GLY A 289 -1.34 18.90 -12.49
C GLY A 289 -1.96 17.70 -13.19
N GLY A 290 -2.91 17.01 -12.54
CA GLY A 290 -3.69 15.93 -13.14
C GLY A 290 -4.51 16.39 -14.35
N GLY A 291 -5.14 17.55 -14.27
CA GLY A 291 -5.87 18.18 -15.37
C GLY A 291 -4.97 18.48 -16.58
N VAL A 292 -3.76 19.03 -16.33
CA VAL A 292 -2.75 19.29 -17.37
C VAL A 292 -2.27 17.98 -18.00
N ALA A 293 -2.00 16.95 -17.20
CA ALA A 293 -1.60 15.63 -17.70
C ALA A 293 -2.68 15.02 -18.62
N ILE A 294 -3.95 15.08 -18.20
CA ILE A 294 -5.09 14.61 -19.01
C ILE A 294 -5.24 15.43 -20.30
N LEU A 295 -5.04 16.75 -20.22
CA LEU A 295 -5.09 17.62 -21.41
C LEU A 295 -4.00 17.23 -22.41
N VAL A 296 -2.76 17.03 -21.94
CA VAL A 296 -1.64 16.59 -22.78
C VAL A 296 -1.93 15.22 -23.39
N ALA A 297 -2.44 14.26 -22.62
CA ALA A 297 -2.85 12.96 -23.14
C ALA A 297 -3.91 13.11 -24.25
N LYS A 298 -4.92 13.95 -24.06
CA LYS A 298 -5.96 14.24 -25.08
C LYS A 298 -5.38 14.90 -26.33
N LEU A 299 -4.38 15.78 -26.20
CA LEU A 299 -3.72 16.42 -27.33
C LEU A 299 -2.89 15.40 -28.11
N VAL A 300 -2.13 14.55 -27.43
CA VAL A 300 -1.34 13.47 -28.06
C VAL A 300 -2.25 12.48 -28.78
N MET A 301 -3.40 12.12 -28.20
CA MET A 301 -4.40 11.26 -28.82
C MET A 301 -5.01 11.86 -30.12
N LYS A 302 -4.93 13.18 -30.34
CA LYS A 302 -5.34 13.80 -31.61
C LYS A 302 -4.33 13.56 -32.74
N THR A 303 -3.10 13.22 -32.39
CA THR A 303 -2.07 12.87 -33.38
C THR A 303 -2.29 11.44 -33.86
N ARG A 304 -1.80 11.13 -35.09
CA ARG A 304 -1.88 9.77 -35.66
C ARG A 304 -0.82 8.80 -35.11
N ILE A 305 -0.01 9.25 -34.14
CA ILE A 305 1.08 8.47 -33.53
C ILE A 305 0.53 7.44 -32.55
N VAL A 306 -0.66 7.69 -32.00
CA VAL A 306 -1.21 6.93 -30.88
C VAL A 306 -2.52 6.26 -31.27
N ASN A 307 -2.65 4.97 -30.92
CA ASN A 307 -3.91 4.26 -31.03
C ASN A 307 -4.85 4.69 -29.89
N ARG A 308 -5.95 5.38 -30.26
CA ARG A 308 -6.94 5.88 -29.29
C ARG A 308 -7.65 4.75 -28.56
N ASP A 309 -7.91 3.64 -29.26
CA ASP A 309 -8.60 2.49 -28.65
C ASP A 309 -7.73 1.83 -27.58
N LEU A 310 -6.42 1.74 -27.80
CA LEU A 310 -5.51 1.20 -26.80
C LEU A 310 -5.50 2.06 -25.54
N ILE A 311 -5.42 3.39 -25.67
CA ILE A 311 -5.45 4.29 -24.49
C ILE A 311 -6.82 4.24 -23.80
N ALA A 312 -7.92 4.29 -24.55
CA ALA A 312 -9.25 4.21 -23.97
C ALA A 312 -9.44 2.90 -23.21
N ARG A 313 -9.02 1.78 -23.77
CA ARG A 313 -9.08 0.47 -23.13
C ARG A 313 -8.18 0.38 -21.90
N SER A 314 -7.00 1.00 -21.92
CA SER A 314 -6.07 0.95 -20.79
C SER A 314 -6.51 1.83 -19.61
N TYR A 315 -7.07 3.02 -19.86
CA TYR A 315 -7.35 4.01 -18.80
C TYR A 315 -8.83 4.28 -18.56
N VAL A 316 -9.68 4.23 -19.60
CA VAL A 316 -11.09 4.61 -19.49
C VAL A 316 -11.96 3.39 -19.26
N SER A 317 -11.79 2.34 -20.08
CA SER A 317 -12.60 1.12 -19.99
C SER A 317 -12.60 0.44 -18.62
N PRO A 318 -11.47 0.36 -17.87
CA PRO A 318 -11.48 -0.24 -16.52
C PRO A 318 -12.43 0.46 -15.55
N VAL A 319 -12.51 1.80 -15.64
CA VAL A 319 -13.39 2.61 -14.80
C VAL A 319 -14.83 2.49 -15.28
N GLN A 320 -15.08 2.62 -16.59
CA GLN A 320 -16.42 2.46 -17.16
C GLN A 320 -16.98 1.08 -16.85
N GLN A 321 -16.20 0.01 -17.07
CA GLN A 321 -16.62 -1.36 -16.78
C GLN A 321 -17.05 -1.56 -15.33
N PHE A 322 -16.33 -0.96 -14.37
CA PHE A 322 -16.73 -1.01 -12.97
C PHE A 322 -18.11 -0.38 -12.73
N PHE A 323 -18.38 0.77 -13.36
CA PHE A 323 -19.70 1.41 -13.25
C PHE A 323 -20.79 0.65 -14.00
N ASP A 324 -20.45 -0.01 -15.11
CA ASP A 324 -21.38 -0.82 -15.89
C ASP A 324 -21.73 -2.12 -15.16
N ASP A 325 -20.73 -2.80 -14.57
CA ASP A 325 -20.90 -4.05 -13.83
C ASP A 325 -21.77 -3.85 -12.59
N TYR A 326 -21.55 -2.75 -11.84
CA TYR A 326 -22.25 -2.51 -10.56
C TYR A 326 -23.38 -1.47 -10.64
N GLY A 327 -23.43 -0.65 -11.69
CA GLY A 327 -24.33 0.50 -11.81
C GLY A 327 -23.92 1.64 -10.88
N LYS A 328 -24.27 2.89 -11.23
CA LYS A 328 -23.80 4.12 -10.57
C LYS A 328 -23.95 4.11 -9.04
N SER A 329 -25.14 3.79 -8.55
CA SER A 329 -25.44 3.84 -7.10
C SER A 329 -24.61 2.83 -6.31
N THR A 330 -24.56 1.57 -6.78
CA THR A 330 -23.78 0.50 -6.11
C THR A 330 -22.29 0.75 -6.24
N ALA A 331 -21.81 1.18 -7.42
CA ALA A 331 -20.40 1.51 -7.63
C ALA A 331 -19.92 2.61 -6.67
N LEU A 332 -20.68 3.69 -6.50
CA LEU A 332 -20.34 4.75 -5.53
C LEU A 332 -20.37 4.26 -4.08
N LEU A 333 -21.34 3.41 -3.72
CA LEU A 333 -21.38 2.77 -2.40
C LEU A 333 -20.15 1.91 -2.14
N LEU A 334 -19.73 1.10 -3.13
CA LEU A 334 -18.54 0.26 -3.04
C LEU A 334 -17.25 1.11 -2.93
N LEU A 335 -17.12 2.18 -3.73
CA LEU A 335 -15.98 3.10 -3.63
C LEU A 335 -15.94 3.82 -2.27
N ALA A 336 -17.08 4.24 -1.72
CA ALA A 336 -17.17 4.80 -0.38
C ALA A 336 -16.73 3.78 0.69
N LEU A 337 -17.20 2.52 0.58
CA LEU A 337 -16.78 1.45 1.47
C LEU A 337 -15.27 1.21 1.36
N ILE A 338 -14.71 1.13 0.15
CA ILE A 338 -13.27 0.93 -0.09
C ILE A 338 -12.46 2.06 0.54
N GLY A 339 -12.86 3.31 0.31
CA GLY A 339 -12.13 4.48 0.80
C GLY A 339 -12.22 4.70 2.30
N LEU A 340 -13.27 4.20 2.96
CA LEU A 340 -13.53 4.48 4.37
C LEU A 340 -13.32 3.28 5.30
N TYR A 341 -13.25 2.04 4.79
CA TYR A 341 -13.23 0.84 5.61
C TYR A 341 -12.14 0.85 6.70
N ARG A 342 -10.97 1.35 6.38
CA ARG A 342 -9.81 1.40 7.29
C ARG A 342 -9.64 2.72 8.02
N ILE A 343 -10.60 3.63 7.94
CA ILE A 343 -10.45 4.98 8.50
C ILE A 343 -10.24 4.96 10.01
N SER A 344 -10.97 4.14 10.73
CA SER A 344 -10.92 4.00 12.19
C SER A 344 -9.54 3.53 12.66
N ASP A 345 -8.99 2.47 12.04
CA ASP A 345 -7.66 1.93 12.32
C ASP A 345 -6.54 2.95 12.04
N ILE A 346 -6.62 3.65 10.89
CA ILE A 346 -5.56 4.56 10.45
C ILE A 346 -5.56 5.82 11.31
N VAL A 347 -6.73 6.34 11.66
CA VAL A 347 -6.87 7.52 12.55
C VAL A 347 -6.29 7.22 13.92
N LEU A 348 -6.60 6.06 14.51
CA LEU A 348 -6.06 5.62 15.79
C LEU A 348 -4.54 5.37 15.70
N GLY A 349 -4.10 4.69 14.66
CA GLY A 349 -2.71 4.25 14.50
C GLY A 349 -1.69 5.40 14.44
N VAL A 350 -2.09 6.59 13.97
CA VAL A 350 -1.19 7.76 13.94
C VAL A 350 -0.82 8.24 15.35
N ILE A 351 -1.75 8.19 16.28
CA ILE A 351 -1.58 8.70 17.65
C ILE A 351 -1.06 7.64 18.62
N SER A 352 -1.24 6.36 18.32
CA SER A 352 -1.00 5.26 19.26
C SER A 352 0.40 5.25 19.88
N ASN A 353 1.46 5.53 19.09
CA ASN A 353 2.83 5.54 19.63
C ASN A 353 3.07 6.69 20.61
N ILE A 354 2.51 7.87 20.37
CA ILE A 354 2.59 9.03 21.26
C ILE A 354 1.80 8.70 22.53
N PHE A 355 0.60 8.15 22.38
CA PHE A 355 -0.26 7.73 23.48
C PHE A 355 0.45 6.77 24.45
N TYR A 356 1.14 5.73 23.96
CA TYR A 356 1.87 4.81 24.82
C TYR A 356 2.98 5.52 25.62
N GLN A 357 3.69 6.46 25.00
CA GLN A 357 4.72 7.26 25.69
C GLN A 357 4.10 8.15 26.77
N ASP A 358 2.98 8.79 26.48
CA ASP A 358 2.26 9.66 27.43
C ASP A 358 1.67 8.87 28.61
N MET A 359 1.34 7.57 28.40
CA MET A 359 0.93 6.66 29.48
C MET A 359 2.12 6.14 30.30
N GLY A 360 3.34 6.59 30.02
CA GLY A 360 4.55 6.26 30.79
C GLY A 360 5.26 4.97 30.37
N TYR A 361 4.85 4.32 29.27
CA TYR A 361 5.54 3.13 28.76
C TYR A 361 6.90 3.50 28.17
N SER A 362 7.92 2.72 28.54
CA SER A 362 9.26 2.88 28.00
C SER A 362 9.34 2.48 26.52
N LYS A 363 10.37 2.96 25.81
CA LYS A 363 10.60 2.60 24.41
C LYS A 363 10.77 1.09 24.20
N THR A 364 11.38 0.40 25.17
CA THR A 364 11.56 -1.06 25.14
C THR A 364 10.22 -1.79 25.31
N GLU A 365 9.40 -1.40 26.27
CA GLU A 365 8.06 -1.98 26.46
C GLU A 365 7.16 -1.78 25.22
N ILE A 366 7.22 -0.59 24.59
CA ILE A 366 6.50 -0.33 23.33
C ILE A 366 7.06 -1.21 22.21
N ALA A 367 8.38 -1.37 22.12
CA ALA A 367 8.98 -2.23 21.10
C ALA A 367 8.56 -3.69 21.27
N ASP A 368 8.58 -4.22 22.47
CA ASP A 368 8.24 -5.60 22.76
C ASP A 368 6.73 -5.86 22.60
N ALA A 369 5.88 -5.04 23.22
CA ALA A 369 4.44 -5.25 23.21
C ALA A 369 3.82 -4.87 21.85
N VAL A 370 4.15 -3.69 21.29
CA VAL A 370 3.45 -3.17 20.12
C VAL A 370 4.10 -3.64 18.83
N LYS A 371 5.45 -3.59 18.73
CA LYS A 371 6.13 -3.91 17.46
C LYS A 371 6.33 -5.41 17.28
N LEU A 372 6.79 -6.13 18.31
CA LEU A 372 7.07 -7.55 18.18
C LEU A 372 5.82 -8.40 18.44
N PHE A 373 5.23 -8.30 19.63
CA PHE A 373 4.06 -9.10 19.98
C PHE A 373 2.82 -8.72 19.16
N GLY A 374 2.56 -7.42 18.96
CA GLY A 374 1.47 -6.92 18.10
C GLY A 374 1.58 -7.43 16.66
N LEU A 375 2.81 -7.53 16.12
CA LEU A 375 3.04 -8.13 14.82
C LEU A 375 2.61 -9.61 14.78
N ILE A 376 3.02 -10.41 15.77
CA ILE A 376 2.63 -11.82 15.85
C ILE A 376 1.10 -11.95 15.90
N MET A 377 0.43 -11.10 16.69
CA MET A 377 -1.03 -11.08 16.78
C MET A 377 -1.70 -10.67 15.46
N THR A 378 -1.12 -9.70 14.73
CA THR A 378 -1.62 -9.30 13.39
C THR A 378 -1.51 -10.46 12.39
N LEU A 379 -0.39 -11.19 12.40
CA LEU A 379 -0.19 -12.37 11.54
C LEU A 379 -1.20 -13.48 11.89
N ALA A 380 -1.34 -13.79 13.17
CA ALA A 380 -2.34 -14.77 13.65
C ALA A 380 -3.75 -14.36 13.21
N GLY A 381 -4.10 -13.07 13.40
CA GLY A 381 -5.38 -12.50 12.96
C GLY A 381 -5.60 -12.63 11.45
N GLY A 382 -4.56 -12.39 10.65
CA GLY A 382 -4.62 -12.55 9.20
C GLY A 382 -4.97 -13.97 8.78
N PHE A 383 -4.30 -14.98 9.35
CA PHE A 383 -4.59 -16.38 9.08
C PHE A 383 -5.99 -16.81 9.59
N VAL A 384 -6.35 -16.38 10.80
CA VAL A 384 -7.71 -16.61 11.35
C VAL A 384 -8.76 -15.98 10.44
N GLY A 385 -8.54 -14.72 10.01
CA GLY A 385 -9.43 -14.00 9.10
C GLY A 385 -9.56 -14.68 7.74
N GLY A 386 -8.46 -15.22 7.21
CA GLY A 386 -8.45 -16.00 5.97
C GLY A 386 -9.32 -17.26 6.07
N VAL A 387 -9.13 -18.05 7.14
CA VAL A 387 -9.92 -19.26 7.42
C VAL A 387 -11.40 -18.92 7.65
N LEU A 388 -11.69 -17.87 8.44
CA LEU A 388 -13.06 -17.41 8.67
C LEU A 388 -13.75 -16.95 7.39
N ALA A 389 -13.04 -16.20 6.53
CA ALA A 389 -13.60 -15.72 5.26
C ALA A 389 -13.93 -16.88 4.31
N MET A 390 -13.10 -17.90 4.28
CA MET A 390 -13.33 -19.11 3.50
C MET A 390 -14.52 -19.92 4.03
N ARG A 391 -14.69 -19.95 5.36
CA ARG A 391 -15.77 -20.73 6.02
C ARG A 391 -17.11 -20.01 6.08
N LEU A 392 -17.09 -18.71 6.43
CA LEU A 392 -18.30 -17.91 6.69
C LEU A 392 -18.69 -17.01 5.51
N GLY A 393 -17.78 -16.86 4.53
CA GLY A 393 -17.93 -15.92 3.43
C GLY A 393 -17.33 -14.53 3.77
N VAL A 394 -16.77 -13.90 2.74
CA VAL A 394 -16.00 -12.64 2.86
C VAL A 394 -16.83 -11.51 3.48
N MET A 395 -18.09 -11.33 3.06
CA MET A 395 -18.93 -10.22 3.54
C MET A 395 -19.28 -10.32 5.03
N ARG A 396 -19.47 -11.54 5.56
CA ARG A 396 -19.72 -11.73 6.99
C ARG A 396 -18.51 -11.40 7.83
N VAL A 397 -17.32 -11.87 7.39
CA VAL A 397 -16.07 -11.58 8.09
C VAL A 397 -15.70 -10.11 7.98
N LEU A 398 -15.98 -9.45 6.85
CA LEU A 398 -15.82 -8.01 6.67
C LEU A 398 -16.66 -7.21 7.67
N PHE A 399 -17.93 -7.61 7.86
CA PHE A 399 -18.80 -6.98 8.86
C PHE A 399 -18.32 -7.23 10.29
N MET A 400 -17.97 -8.48 10.62
CA MET A 400 -17.41 -8.84 11.91
C MET A 400 -16.12 -8.06 12.20
N GLY A 401 -15.22 -7.97 11.22
CA GLY A 401 -13.98 -7.21 11.33
C GLY A 401 -14.23 -5.72 11.64
N ALA A 402 -15.13 -5.09 10.90
CA ALA A 402 -15.50 -3.69 11.15
C ALA A 402 -16.11 -3.48 12.55
N LEU A 403 -16.97 -4.41 12.99
CA LEU A 403 -17.57 -4.35 14.34
C LEU A 403 -16.51 -4.53 15.43
N LEU A 404 -15.62 -5.49 15.27
CA LEU A 404 -14.56 -5.77 16.24
C LEU A 404 -13.57 -4.60 16.32
N VAL A 405 -13.24 -3.92 15.21
CA VAL A 405 -12.42 -2.70 15.21
C VAL A 405 -13.06 -1.59 16.05
N VAL A 406 -14.37 -1.37 15.91
CA VAL A 406 -15.11 -0.40 16.72
C VAL A 406 -14.97 -0.73 18.22
N VAL A 407 -15.05 -2.01 18.59
CA VAL A 407 -14.93 -2.47 19.97
C VAL A 407 -13.48 -2.35 20.48
N THR A 408 -12.48 -2.78 19.69
CA THR A 408 -11.08 -2.74 20.11
C THR A 408 -10.56 -1.31 20.28
N ASN A 409 -11.03 -0.36 19.49
CA ASN A 409 -10.69 1.05 19.68
C ASN A 409 -11.15 1.59 21.04
N LEU A 410 -12.28 1.10 21.57
CA LEU A 410 -12.73 1.46 22.93
C LEU A 410 -11.86 0.82 24.03
N LEU A 411 -11.19 -0.30 23.75
CA LEU A 411 -10.29 -0.91 24.74
C LEU A 411 -9.09 -0.01 25.07
N PHE A 412 -8.69 0.91 24.19
CA PHE A 412 -7.64 1.88 24.49
C PHE A 412 -8.02 2.81 25.67
N ILE A 413 -9.30 3.00 25.92
CA ILE A 413 -9.79 3.75 27.07
C ILE A 413 -9.40 3.05 28.39
N THR A 414 -9.35 1.71 28.40
CA THR A 414 -8.91 0.97 29.59
C THR A 414 -7.46 1.26 29.93
N LEU A 415 -6.59 1.48 28.92
CA LEU A 415 -5.20 1.90 29.13
C LEU A 415 -5.10 3.29 29.75
N VAL A 416 -5.98 4.23 29.37
CA VAL A 416 -6.01 5.57 29.98
C VAL A 416 -6.26 5.49 31.48
N TYR A 417 -7.18 4.62 31.90
CA TYR A 417 -7.54 4.47 33.33
C TYR A 417 -6.63 3.55 34.10
N SER A 418 -5.99 2.57 33.45
CA SER A 418 -5.06 1.64 34.15
C SER A 418 -3.66 2.23 34.34
N GLY A 419 -3.33 3.32 33.67
CA GLY A 419 -1.98 3.89 33.67
C GLY A 419 -0.93 2.92 33.14
N HIS A 420 0.29 2.96 33.71
CA HIS A 420 1.38 2.07 33.34
C HIS A 420 1.14 0.63 33.82
N ASN A 421 0.40 -0.16 33.03
CA ASN A 421 0.10 -1.56 33.33
C ASN A 421 0.39 -2.44 32.12
N LEU A 422 1.47 -3.23 32.17
CA LEU A 422 1.92 -4.08 31.06
C LEU A 422 0.90 -5.16 30.69
N GLN A 423 0.17 -5.74 31.65
CA GLN A 423 -0.83 -6.78 31.34
C GLN A 423 -1.98 -6.21 30.49
N VAL A 424 -2.45 -5.01 30.87
CA VAL A 424 -3.48 -4.30 30.08
C VAL A 424 -2.95 -3.90 28.72
N LEU A 425 -1.70 -3.42 28.63
CA LEU A 425 -1.06 -3.09 27.35
C LEU A 425 -1.03 -4.30 26.40
N TYR A 426 -0.49 -5.44 26.86
CA TYR A 426 -0.42 -6.67 26.06
C TYR A 426 -1.81 -7.15 25.65
N THR A 427 -2.82 -7.05 26.51
CA THR A 427 -4.20 -7.44 26.20
C THR A 427 -4.81 -6.56 25.11
N VAL A 428 -4.70 -5.24 25.26
CA VAL A 428 -5.24 -4.28 24.27
C VAL A 428 -4.52 -4.44 22.93
N VAL A 429 -3.19 -4.52 22.95
CA VAL A 429 -2.39 -4.73 21.73
C VAL A 429 -2.70 -6.07 21.07
N ALA A 430 -2.89 -7.15 21.86
CA ALA A 430 -3.28 -8.46 21.32
C ALA A 430 -4.61 -8.38 20.57
N MET A 431 -5.64 -7.84 21.22
CA MET A 431 -6.99 -7.76 20.66
C MET A 431 -7.04 -6.85 19.42
N ASP A 432 -6.43 -5.67 19.51
CA ASP A 432 -6.39 -4.70 18.43
C ASP A 432 -5.69 -5.26 17.17
N ASN A 433 -4.48 -5.80 17.34
CA ASN A 433 -3.72 -6.34 16.23
C ASN A 433 -4.32 -7.62 15.63
N LEU A 434 -4.88 -8.51 16.48
CA LEU A 434 -5.60 -9.70 16.00
C LEU A 434 -6.78 -9.30 15.11
N VAL A 435 -7.59 -8.36 15.56
CA VAL A 435 -8.75 -7.84 14.84
C VAL A 435 -8.33 -7.11 13.56
N ALA A 436 -7.28 -6.30 13.62
CA ALA A 436 -6.72 -5.65 12.43
C ALA A 436 -6.26 -6.67 11.38
N GLY A 437 -5.68 -7.80 11.79
CA GLY A 437 -5.32 -8.91 10.92
C GLY A 437 -6.54 -9.56 10.26
N ILE A 438 -7.57 -9.93 11.05
CA ILE A 438 -8.83 -10.52 10.56
C ILE A 438 -9.51 -9.58 9.55
N SER A 439 -9.66 -8.33 9.93
CA SER A 439 -10.28 -7.28 9.11
C SER A 439 -9.54 -7.07 7.79
N SER A 440 -8.21 -7.01 7.84
CA SER A 440 -7.37 -6.83 6.64
C SER A 440 -7.48 -7.99 5.66
N ALA A 441 -7.46 -9.24 6.13
CA ALA A 441 -7.57 -10.41 5.26
C ALA A 441 -8.93 -10.44 4.53
N ALA A 442 -10.02 -10.19 5.25
CA ALA A 442 -11.36 -10.10 4.66
C ALA A 442 -11.48 -8.94 3.67
N PHE A 443 -10.89 -7.78 4.00
CA PHE A 443 -10.97 -6.61 3.15
C PHE A 443 -10.20 -6.76 1.84
N ILE A 444 -9.00 -7.34 1.88
CA ILE A 444 -8.22 -7.65 0.67
C ILE A 444 -8.97 -8.65 -0.22
N ALA A 445 -9.58 -9.68 0.37
CA ALA A 445 -10.41 -10.62 -0.37
C ALA A 445 -11.64 -9.94 -1.00
N PHE A 446 -12.28 -9.02 -0.28
CA PHE A 446 -13.38 -8.21 -0.79
C PHE A 446 -12.94 -7.36 -1.98
N LEU A 447 -11.85 -6.60 -1.86
CA LEU A 447 -11.30 -5.82 -2.97
C LEU A 447 -11.02 -6.69 -4.20
N SER A 448 -10.43 -7.88 -3.99
CA SER A 448 -10.12 -8.82 -5.07
C SER A 448 -11.36 -9.34 -5.77
N SER A 449 -12.46 -9.53 -5.02
CA SER A 449 -13.73 -10.01 -5.58
C SER A 449 -14.46 -8.98 -6.46
N LEU A 450 -14.15 -7.70 -6.31
CA LEU A 450 -14.76 -6.62 -7.09
C LEU A 450 -14.05 -6.37 -8.42
N VAL A 451 -12.87 -6.92 -8.61
CA VAL A 451 -12.02 -6.67 -9.78
C VAL A 451 -12.47 -7.50 -10.96
N ASN A 452 -12.58 -6.87 -12.12
CA ASN A 452 -12.76 -7.57 -13.39
C ASN A 452 -11.41 -8.11 -13.87
N VAL A 453 -11.37 -9.41 -14.20
CA VAL A 453 -10.12 -10.11 -14.60
C VAL A 453 -9.48 -9.51 -15.87
N GLN A 454 -10.23 -8.78 -16.69
CA GLN A 454 -9.67 -8.09 -17.86
C GLN A 454 -8.81 -6.87 -17.49
N PHE A 455 -9.04 -6.25 -16.31
CA PHE A 455 -8.40 -5.00 -15.87
C PHE A 455 -7.84 -5.13 -14.45
N THR A 456 -7.28 -6.29 -14.13
CA THR A 456 -6.94 -6.68 -12.77
C THR A 456 -5.98 -5.69 -12.10
N ALA A 457 -4.86 -5.36 -12.75
CA ALA A 457 -3.85 -4.49 -12.18
C ALA A 457 -4.38 -3.06 -12.00
N MET A 458 -5.10 -2.54 -13.01
CA MET A 458 -5.63 -1.17 -12.97
C MET A 458 -6.70 -0.99 -11.88
N GLN A 459 -7.73 -1.84 -11.88
CA GLN A 459 -8.83 -1.71 -10.92
C GLN A 459 -8.35 -1.93 -9.49
N TYR A 460 -7.53 -2.96 -9.25
CA TYR A 460 -7.00 -3.20 -7.92
C TYR A 460 -6.05 -2.09 -7.46
N ALA A 461 -5.24 -1.51 -8.35
CA ALA A 461 -4.40 -0.36 -8.03
C ALA A 461 -5.23 0.88 -7.62
N ILE A 462 -6.34 1.15 -8.31
CA ILE A 462 -7.29 2.22 -7.91
C ILE A 462 -7.83 1.93 -6.51
N PHE A 463 -8.33 0.73 -6.24
CA PHE A 463 -8.91 0.37 -4.94
C PHE A 463 -7.89 0.44 -3.82
N SER A 464 -6.69 -0.10 -4.02
CA SER A 464 -5.62 -0.07 -3.01
C SER A 464 -5.07 1.33 -2.75
N SER A 465 -5.09 2.21 -3.74
CA SER A 465 -4.77 3.63 -3.55
C SER A 465 -5.88 4.36 -2.78
N LEU A 466 -7.14 4.15 -3.15
CA LEU A 466 -8.29 4.78 -2.52
C LEU A 466 -8.41 4.41 -1.03
N MET A 467 -8.20 3.14 -0.68
CA MET A 467 -8.27 2.65 0.71
C MET A 467 -7.25 3.29 1.65
N THR A 468 -6.21 3.91 1.13
CA THR A 468 -5.14 4.54 1.94
C THR A 468 -5.17 6.06 1.89
N LEU A 469 -5.56 6.65 0.75
CA LEU A 469 -5.51 8.11 0.56
C LEU A 469 -6.49 8.85 1.49
N ILE A 470 -7.77 8.47 1.49
CA ILE A 470 -8.80 9.14 2.29
C ILE A 470 -8.50 9.00 3.80
N PRO A 471 -8.25 7.80 4.35
CA PRO A 471 -7.94 7.66 5.76
C PRO A 471 -6.68 8.40 6.20
N LYS A 472 -5.61 8.40 5.39
CA LYS A 472 -4.37 9.12 5.71
C LYS A 472 -4.57 10.64 5.74
N ALA A 473 -5.37 11.18 4.81
CA ALA A 473 -5.70 12.59 4.80
C ALA A 473 -6.44 13.02 6.08
N LEU A 474 -7.38 12.22 6.54
CA LEU A 474 -8.16 12.50 7.75
C LEU A 474 -7.37 12.23 9.04
N ALA A 475 -6.50 11.21 9.05
CA ALA A 475 -5.64 10.88 10.18
C ALA A 475 -4.66 12.00 10.56
N GLY A 476 -4.32 12.90 9.64
CA GLY A 476 -3.51 14.08 9.94
C GLY A 476 -4.10 15.01 11.00
N TYR A 477 -5.38 14.90 11.29
CA TYR A 477 -6.07 15.71 12.32
C TYR A 477 -6.12 15.02 13.70
N SER A 478 -5.67 13.76 13.82
CA SER A 478 -5.73 12.98 15.07
C SER A 478 -5.04 13.69 16.24
N GLY A 479 -3.87 14.28 16.02
CA GLY A 479 -3.14 15.04 17.03
C GLY A 479 -3.93 16.25 17.55
N SER A 480 -4.49 17.06 16.64
CA SER A 480 -5.27 18.24 17.03
C SER A 480 -6.52 17.88 17.84
N ILE A 481 -7.14 16.73 17.57
CA ILE A 481 -8.28 16.23 18.36
C ILE A 481 -7.82 15.84 19.76
N VAL A 482 -6.69 15.13 19.88
CA VAL A 482 -6.13 14.75 21.20
C VAL A 482 -5.73 15.98 22.01
N ASP A 483 -5.04 16.95 21.38
CA ASP A 483 -4.62 18.19 22.03
C ASP A 483 -5.80 19.02 22.56
N SER A 484 -6.95 18.99 21.86
CA SER A 484 -8.12 19.79 22.23
C SER A 484 -9.08 19.07 23.20
N LEU A 485 -9.24 17.76 23.07
CA LEU A 485 -10.28 16.98 23.79
C LEU A 485 -9.70 15.92 24.73
N GLY A 486 -8.42 15.56 24.58
CA GLY A 486 -7.79 14.46 25.31
C GLY A 486 -8.01 13.08 24.70
N TYR A 487 -7.38 12.05 25.28
CA TYR A 487 -7.36 10.69 24.74
C TYR A 487 -8.72 9.98 24.78
N VAL A 488 -9.47 10.07 25.88
CA VAL A 488 -10.75 9.34 26.02
C VAL A 488 -11.76 9.76 24.96
N PRO A 489 -12.07 11.07 24.78
CA PRO A 489 -12.93 11.50 23.66
C PRO A 489 -12.38 11.13 22.30
N PHE A 490 -11.06 11.19 22.09
CA PHE A 490 -10.44 10.78 20.82
C PHE A 490 -10.73 9.30 20.49
N PHE A 491 -10.56 8.37 21.45
CA PHE A 491 -10.85 6.96 21.21
C PHE A 491 -12.35 6.69 20.98
N ILE A 492 -13.23 7.43 21.63
CA ILE A 492 -14.66 7.39 21.37
C ILE A 492 -14.97 7.87 19.93
N ILE A 493 -14.37 8.97 19.48
CA ILE A 493 -14.52 9.50 18.11
C ILE A 493 -13.96 8.49 17.10
N ALA A 494 -12.75 7.95 17.32
CA ALA A 494 -12.13 6.96 16.45
C ALA A 494 -13.00 5.69 16.31
N SER A 495 -13.61 5.25 17.40
CA SER A 495 -14.58 4.15 17.40
C SER A 495 -15.87 4.54 16.66
N ALA A 496 -16.44 5.71 16.95
CA ALA A 496 -17.69 6.19 16.34
C ALA A 496 -17.59 6.37 14.82
N ILE A 497 -16.43 6.79 14.30
CA ILE A 497 -16.16 6.86 12.85
C ILE A 497 -16.27 5.46 12.20
N GLY A 498 -16.06 4.38 12.94
CA GLY A 498 -16.26 3.01 12.46
C GLY A 498 -17.73 2.60 12.31
N LEU A 499 -18.68 3.23 13.00
CA LEU A 499 -20.10 2.84 12.95
C LEU A 499 -20.73 3.02 11.56
N PRO A 500 -20.54 4.13 10.82
CA PRO A 500 -21.01 4.26 9.45
C PRO A 500 -20.52 3.15 8.52
N ILE A 501 -19.33 2.57 8.79
CA ILE A 501 -18.76 1.50 7.98
C ILE A 501 -19.61 0.22 8.06
N LEU A 502 -20.17 -0.08 9.24
CA LEU A 502 -21.09 -1.20 9.41
C LEU A 502 -22.33 -1.07 8.50
N VAL A 503 -22.86 0.17 8.41
CA VAL A 503 -23.99 0.46 7.53
C VAL A 503 -23.57 0.29 6.06
N LEU A 504 -22.39 0.79 5.68
CA LEU A 504 -21.88 0.63 4.31
C LEU A 504 -21.68 -0.85 3.94
N VAL A 505 -21.11 -1.66 4.84
CA VAL A 505 -20.94 -3.11 4.60
C VAL A 505 -22.29 -3.80 4.46
N TYR A 506 -23.27 -3.47 5.33
CA TYR A 506 -24.61 -4.04 5.25
C TYR A 506 -25.31 -3.68 3.92
N LEU A 507 -25.28 -2.40 3.52
CA LEU A 507 -25.85 -1.94 2.27
C LEU A 507 -25.15 -2.56 1.05
N ALA A 508 -23.82 -2.64 1.07
CA ALA A 508 -23.05 -3.30 0.01
C ALA A 508 -23.44 -4.78 -0.13
N ASN A 509 -23.54 -5.51 0.99
CA ASN A 509 -23.97 -6.92 0.97
C ASN A 509 -25.39 -7.08 0.41
N LYS A 510 -26.32 -6.18 0.77
CA LYS A 510 -27.68 -6.19 0.24
C LYS A 510 -27.72 -5.92 -1.27
N GLN A 511 -26.99 -4.90 -1.73
CA GLN A 511 -26.93 -4.52 -3.15
C GLN A 511 -26.28 -5.59 -4.02
N LEU A 512 -25.19 -6.23 -3.54
CA LEU A 512 -24.50 -7.30 -4.24
C LEU A 512 -25.34 -8.57 -4.35
N LYS A 513 -26.20 -8.88 -3.36
CA LYS A 513 -27.14 -10.02 -3.41
C LYS A 513 -28.31 -9.81 -4.38
N LEU A 514 -28.72 -8.55 -4.57
CA LEU A 514 -29.81 -8.19 -5.48
C LEU A 514 -29.39 -8.17 -6.96
N ARG A 515 -28.10 -8.21 -7.22
CA ARG A 515 -27.52 -8.27 -8.58
C ARG A 515 -26.61 -9.49 -8.67
N PRO A 516 -27.14 -10.72 -8.92
CA PRO A 516 -26.29 -11.83 -9.28
C PRO A 516 -25.65 -11.52 -10.64
N LEU A 517 -24.33 -11.36 -10.64
CA LEU A 517 -23.52 -11.19 -11.86
C LEU A 517 -23.38 -12.51 -12.61
#